data_9cd2303c3903367306c2a2bdb4c7dc3c
#
_entry.id   9cd2303c3903367306c2a2bdb4c7dc3c
#
_cell.length_a   1.000
_cell.length_b   1.000
_cell.length_c   1.000
_cell.angle_alpha   90.00
_cell.angle_beta   90.00
_cell.angle_gamma   90.00
#
_symmetry.space_group_name_H-M   'P 1'
#
loop_
_entity.id
_entity.type
_entity.pdbx_description
1 polymer ?
#
loop_
_entity_poly.entity_id
_entity_poly.type
_entity_poly.pdbx_seq_one_letter_code
_entity_poly.pdbx_strand_id
1 'polypeptide(L)'
;PATLGVHLEGPFIDPRRRGAHELKYVRDLGPDDVEAIADADCGAVMLTLAPNRVAAERIAELARRGVLVSLGHSEASYEEARAAIQAGARAFTHLFNAMSASAGREPGMVGAALDLADAFVGIIADGHHVHEADLRIALAAKRRDRFMLITDAMPPAAGSGPRCHGSSR
;
A
#
# COMPACT_ATOMS: atom_id res chain seq x y z
N PRO A 1 -11.14 18.20 14.34
CA PRO A 1 -10.90 16.78 14.17
C PRO A 1 -9.47 16.50 14.56
N ALA A 2 -9.27 15.53 15.44
CA ALA A 2 -7.92 15.16 15.87
C ALA A 2 -7.27 14.32 14.76
N THR A 3 -6.02 14.64 14.43
CA THR A 3 -5.16 13.75 13.64
C THR A 3 -4.88 12.52 14.49
N LEU A 4 -5.15 11.31 13.94
CA LEU A 4 -4.94 10.05 14.66
C LEU A 4 -3.50 9.56 14.56
N GLY A 5 -2.77 10.00 13.54
CA GLY A 5 -1.43 9.55 13.27
C GLY A 5 -0.96 9.91 11.86
N VAL A 6 0.02 9.20 11.35
CA VAL A 6 0.62 9.41 10.03
C VAL A 6 0.60 8.14 9.20
N HIS A 7 0.47 8.31 7.88
CA HIS A 7 0.70 7.25 6.92
C HIS A 7 1.93 7.60 6.08
N LEU A 8 2.98 6.82 6.24
CA LEU A 8 4.21 6.91 5.46
C LEU A 8 4.09 6.00 4.24
N GLU A 9 4.10 6.56 3.05
CA GLU A 9 4.06 5.79 1.82
C GLU A 9 5.47 5.69 1.22
N GLY A 10 6.06 4.50 1.34
CA GLY A 10 7.48 4.30 1.04
C GLY A 10 8.42 4.91 2.10
N PRO A 11 9.71 5.06 1.78
CA PRO A 11 10.42 4.83 0.51
C PRO A 11 10.83 3.37 0.21
N PHE A 12 10.40 2.41 1.01
CA PHE A 12 10.77 0.98 0.94
C PHE A 12 9.90 0.22 -0.06
N ILE A 13 9.84 0.73 -1.28
CA ILE A 13 8.95 0.29 -2.36
C ILE A 13 9.73 -0.30 -3.54
N ASP A 14 9.04 -0.99 -4.45
CA ASP A 14 9.66 -1.50 -5.66
C ASP A 14 9.88 -0.37 -6.68
N PRO A 15 11.12 -0.12 -7.13
CA PRO A 15 11.42 0.89 -8.14
C PRO A 15 10.58 0.77 -9.41
N ARG A 16 10.17 -0.45 -9.77
CA ARG A 16 9.33 -0.73 -10.96
C ARG A 16 7.88 -0.26 -10.77
N ARG A 17 7.44 -0.10 -9.52
CA ARG A 17 6.09 0.33 -9.14
C ARG A 17 6.09 1.63 -8.33
N ARG A 18 7.12 2.44 -8.48
CA ARG A 18 7.32 3.67 -7.70
C ARG A 18 6.21 4.72 -7.87
N GLY A 19 5.41 4.66 -8.95
CA GLY A 19 4.41 5.69 -9.21
C GLY A 19 5.03 7.11 -9.28
N ALA A 20 4.50 8.04 -8.51
CA ALA A 20 4.97 9.43 -8.41
C ALA A 20 6.22 9.60 -7.53
N HIS A 21 6.65 8.57 -6.79
CA HIS A 21 7.84 8.66 -5.95
C HIS A 21 9.11 8.86 -6.77
N GLU A 22 9.96 9.79 -6.37
CA GLU A 22 11.24 10.01 -7.04
C GLU A 22 12.20 8.85 -6.75
N LEU A 23 12.76 8.26 -7.81
CA LEU A 23 13.62 7.07 -7.72
C LEU A 23 14.81 7.25 -6.76
N LYS A 24 15.35 8.47 -6.66
CA LYS A 24 16.49 8.78 -5.78
C LYS A 24 16.22 8.55 -4.29
N TYR A 25 14.94 8.51 -3.88
CA TYR A 25 14.56 8.27 -2.50
C TYR A 25 14.16 6.81 -2.23
N VAL A 26 13.90 6.02 -3.27
CA VAL A 26 13.56 4.60 -3.13
C VAL A 26 14.79 3.85 -2.65
N ARG A 27 14.66 3.13 -1.56
CA ARG A 27 15.75 2.39 -0.91
C ARG A 27 15.24 1.21 -0.10
N ASP A 28 16.15 0.36 0.35
CA ASP A 28 15.82 -0.76 1.22
C ASP A 28 15.61 -0.30 2.68
N LEU A 29 14.82 -1.06 3.42
CA LEU A 29 14.53 -0.81 4.84
C LEU A 29 15.70 -1.29 5.70
N GLY A 30 16.34 -0.37 6.38
CA GLY A 30 17.40 -0.65 7.34
C GLY A 30 16.89 -0.84 8.79
N PRO A 31 17.74 -1.34 9.71
CA PRO A 31 17.37 -1.46 11.13
C PRO A 31 17.07 -0.10 11.77
N ASP A 32 17.85 0.94 11.48
CA ASP A 32 17.66 2.28 12.03
C ASP A 32 16.31 2.89 11.59
N ASP A 33 15.83 2.52 10.38
CA ASP A 33 14.50 2.94 9.91
C ASP A 33 13.38 2.33 10.75
N VAL A 34 13.52 1.06 11.10
CA VAL A 34 12.53 0.37 11.94
C VAL A 34 12.44 1.05 13.30
N GLU A 35 13.58 1.40 13.90
CA GLU A 35 13.61 2.12 15.18
C GLU A 35 12.94 3.50 15.03
N ALA A 36 13.39 4.29 14.06
CA ALA A 36 12.88 5.66 13.85
C ALA A 36 11.36 5.69 13.58
N ILE A 37 10.84 4.72 12.80
CA ILE A 37 9.42 4.66 12.45
C ILE A 37 8.59 4.20 13.66
N ALA A 38 9.06 3.18 14.37
CA ALA A 38 8.31 2.60 15.48
C ALA A 38 8.32 3.48 16.74
N ASP A 39 9.35 4.30 16.94
CA ASP A 39 9.49 5.19 18.10
C ASP A 39 8.97 6.61 17.82
N ALA A 40 8.40 6.86 16.64
CA ALA A 40 7.86 8.16 16.28
C ALA A 40 6.68 8.55 17.19
N ASP A 41 6.79 9.66 17.91
CA ASP A 41 5.73 10.23 18.75
C ASP A 41 4.75 11.07 17.92
N CYS A 42 3.97 10.38 17.08
CA CYS A 42 3.02 11.04 16.18
C CYS A 42 1.65 10.33 16.13
N GLY A 43 1.31 9.56 17.15
CA GLY A 43 0.08 8.76 17.20
C GLY A 43 0.23 7.42 16.47
N ALA A 44 -0.82 6.96 15.80
CA ALA A 44 -0.73 5.73 15.02
C ALA A 44 0.16 5.92 13.80
N VAL A 45 1.06 4.97 13.54
CA VAL A 45 1.92 4.97 12.35
C VAL A 45 1.46 3.85 11.42
N MET A 46 1.09 4.21 10.19
CA MET A 46 0.94 3.27 9.08
C MET A 46 2.14 3.42 8.14
N LEU A 47 2.66 2.30 7.66
CA LEU A 47 3.76 2.28 6.69
C LEU A 47 3.38 1.43 5.48
N THR A 48 3.39 2.02 4.29
CA THR A 48 3.32 1.28 3.02
C THR A 48 4.72 0.86 2.58
N LEU A 49 4.87 -0.43 2.30
CA LEU A 49 6.10 -1.03 1.80
C LEU A 49 5.82 -2.14 0.76
N ALA A 50 6.86 -2.48 -0.01
CA ALA A 50 6.81 -3.55 -1.01
C ALA A 50 7.28 -4.88 -0.41
N PRO A 51 6.42 -5.92 -0.31
CA PRO A 51 6.78 -7.18 0.32
C PRO A 51 7.83 -7.99 -0.46
N ASN A 52 8.05 -7.74 -1.75
CA ASN A 52 9.15 -8.31 -2.52
C ASN A 52 10.51 -7.60 -2.29
N ARG A 53 10.51 -6.51 -1.50
CA ARG A 53 11.72 -5.73 -1.16
C ARG A 53 12.05 -5.77 0.32
N VAL A 54 11.08 -6.08 1.17
CA VAL A 54 11.23 -6.09 2.63
C VAL A 54 11.02 -7.51 3.14
N ALA A 55 12.01 -8.04 3.85
CA ALA A 55 11.95 -9.38 4.42
C ALA A 55 10.82 -9.51 5.45
N ALA A 56 10.19 -10.69 5.51
CA ALA A 56 9.06 -10.97 6.40
C ALA A 56 9.40 -10.72 7.88
N GLU A 57 10.64 -10.96 8.28
CA GLU A 57 11.13 -10.73 9.65
C GLU A 57 11.07 -9.24 10.03
N ARG A 58 11.37 -8.33 9.08
CA ARG A 58 11.28 -6.89 9.29
C ARG A 58 9.82 -6.43 9.36
N ILE A 59 8.94 -7.02 8.55
CA ILE A 59 7.49 -6.79 8.62
C ILE A 59 6.97 -7.22 10.00
N ALA A 60 7.36 -8.39 10.48
CA ALA A 60 6.99 -8.88 11.81
C ALA A 60 7.54 -7.99 12.93
N GLU A 61 8.74 -7.46 12.79
CA GLU A 61 9.33 -6.54 13.75
C GLU A 61 8.53 -5.22 13.85
N LEU A 62 8.24 -4.58 12.72
CA LEU A 62 7.40 -3.38 12.65
C LEU A 62 6.02 -3.62 13.29
N ALA A 63 5.36 -4.74 12.92
CA ALA A 63 4.04 -5.07 13.43
C ALA A 63 4.04 -5.31 14.96
N ARG A 64 5.06 -5.97 15.50
CA ARG A 64 5.22 -6.17 16.96
C ARG A 64 5.45 -4.86 17.71
N ARG A 65 6.02 -3.87 17.07
CA ARG A 65 6.23 -2.51 17.62
C ARG A 65 5.04 -1.58 17.42
N GLY A 66 3.91 -2.10 16.90
CA GLY A 66 2.67 -1.34 16.76
C GLY A 66 2.51 -0.55 15.45
N VAL A 67 3.44 -0.69 14.50
CA VAL A 67 3.31 -0.09 13.18
C VAL A 67 2.28 -0.86 12.35
N LEU A 68 1.31 -0.16 11.78
CA LEU A 68 0.33 -0.72 10.85
C LEU A 68 0.98 -0.88 9.48
N VAL A 69 1.45 -2.09 9.16
CA VAL A 69 2.09 -2.35 7.87
C VAL A 69 1.03 -2.56 6.79
N SER A 70 1.14 -1.78 5.71
CA SER A 70 0.33 -1.86 4.50
C SER A 70 1.20 -2.26 3.31
N LEU A 71 0.68 -3.10 2.42
CA LEU A 71 1.40 -3.59 1.25
C LEU A 71 1.01 -2.76 0.02
N GLY A 72 1.98 -2.23 -0.70
CA GLY A 72 1.76 -1.42 -1.88
C GLY A 72 3.04 -1.18 -2.68
N HIS A 73 2.90 -0.51 -3.83
CA HIS A 73 4.03 -0.16 -4.70
C HIS A 73 4.97 -1.34 -4.97
N SER A 74 4.42 -2.46 -5.43
CA SER A 74 5.15 -3.74 -5.47
C SER A 74 4.78 -4.61 -6.67
N GLU A 75 5.78 -5.31 -7.18
CA GLU A 75 5.65 -6.43 -8.13
C GLU A 75 5.59 -7.79 -7.42
N ALA A 76 5.28 -7.82 -6.14
CA ALA A 76 5.22 -9.07 -5.39
C ALA A 76 4.22 -10.06 -6.02
N SER A 77 4.57 -11.34 -5.94
CA SER A 77 3.67 -12.45 -6.20
C SER A 77 2.58 -12.55 -5.11
N TYR A 78 1.54 -13.35 -5.38
CA TYR A 78 0.53 -13.70 -4.38
C TYR A 78 1.17 -14.28 -3.11
N GLU A 79 2.13 -15.21 -3.26
CA GLU A 79 2.76 -15.87 -2.13
C GLU A 79 3.62 -14.93 -1.27
N GLU A 80 4.35 -13.98 -1.88
CA GLU A 80 5.08 -12.95 -1.14
C GLU A 80 4.13 -12.03 -0.36
N ALA A 81 3.03 -11.62 -0.97
CA ALA A 81 2.01 -10.81 -0.29
C ALA A 81 1.35 -11.58 0.86
N ARG A 82 1.03 -12.87 0.65
CA ARG A 82 0.47 -13.75 1.68
C ARG A 82 1.44 -13.93 2.85
N ALA A 83 2.71 -14.16 2.58
CA ALA A 83 3.75 -14.28 3.61
C ALA A 83 3.88 -12.99 4.44
N ALA A 84 3.81 -11.82 3.79
CA ALA A 84 3.83 -10.53 4.47
C ALA A 84 2.61 -10.33 5.40
N ILE A 85 1.40 -10.72 4.96
CA ILE A 85 0.21 -10.70 5.83
C ILE A 85 0.37 -11.67 7.02
N GLN A 86 0.92 -12.87 6.80
CA GLN A 86 1.22 -13.81 7.88
C GLN A 86 2.28 -13.27 8.85
N ALA A 87 3.23 -12.49 8.37
CA ALA A 87 4.22 -11.80 9.18
C ALA A 87 3.66 -10.62 9.99
N GLY A 88 2.42 -10.20 9.74
CA GLY A 88 1.75 -9.18 10.54
C GLY A 88 1.33 -7.92 9.77
N ALA A 89 1.55 -7.83 8.46
CA ALA A 89 0.93 -6.78 7.66
C ALA A 89 -0.60 -6.89 7.74
N ARG A 90 -1.30 -5.75 7.68
CA ARG A 90 -2.74 -5.68 7.92
C ARG A 90 -3.55 -5.10 6.77
N ALA A 91 -2.89 -4.45 5.81
CA ALA A 91 -3.59 -3.73 4.76
C ALA A 91 -2.88 -3.82 3.40
N PHE A 92 -3.62 -3.47 2.36
CA PHE A 92 -3.13 -3.17 1.02
C PHE A 92 -3.47 -1.71 0.69
N THR A 93 -2.49 -0.97 0.18
CA THR A 93 -2.61 0.45 -0.17
C THR A 93 -3.19 0.56 -1.58
N HIS A 94 -4.14 1.47 -1.81
CA HIS A 94 -4.75 1.86 -3.11
C HIS A 94 -4.86 0.72 -4.14
N LEU A 95 -5.68 -0.30 -3.80
CA LEU A 95 -5.94 -1.48 -4.62
C LEU A 95 -6.01 -1.16 -6.12
N PHE A 96 -5.39 -1.99 -6.94
CA PHE A 96 -5.16 -1.90 -8.39
C PHE A 96 -4.04 -0.94 -8.82
N ASN A 97 -3.69 0.06 -8.01
CA ASN A 97 -2.67 1.04 -8.36
C ASN A 97 -1.30 0.59 -7.88
N ALA A 98 -0.29 0.71 -8.76
CA ALA A 98 1.10 0.35 -8.47
C ALA A 98 1.28 -1.06 -7.85
N MET A 99 0.49 -2.03 -8.27
CA MET A 99 0.50 -3.43 -7.83
C MET A 99 0.70 -4.38 -9.00
N SER A 100 1.24 -5.58 -8.74
CA SER A 100 1.19 -6.70 -9.68
C SER A 100 -0.26 -7.10 -9.93
N ALA A 101 -0.62 -7.25 -11.22
CA ALA A 101 -1.99 -7.54 -11.64
C ALA A 101 -2.36 -9.01 -11.37
N SER A 102 -3.67 -9.26 -11.25
CA SER A 102 -4.18 -10.63 -11.18
C SER A 102 -4.21 -11.28 -12.55
N ALA A 103 -3.57 -12.42 -12.68
CA ALA A 103 -3.59 -13.28 -13.86
C ALA A 103 -3.92 -14.73 -13.48
N GLY A 104 -4.38 -15.53 -14.45
CA GLY A 104 -4.95 -16.85 -14.17
C GLY A 104 -4.02 -17.86 -13.46
N ARG A 105 -2.69 -17.68 -13.54
CA ARG A 105 -1.71 -18.55 -12.88
C ARG A 105 -0.93 -17.85 -11.78
N GLU A 106 -0.96 -16.53 -11.76
CA GLU A 106 -0.33 -15.70 -10.75
C GLU A 106 -1.31 -14.57 -10.36
N PRO A 107 -2.00 -14.68 -9.22
CA PRO A 107 -2.97 -13.70 -8.80
C PRO A 107 -2.35 -12.34 -8.40
N GLY A 108 -1.06 -12.31 -8.16
CA GLY A 108 -0.34 -11.10 -7.78
C GLY A 108 -0.84 -10.45 -6.50
N MET A 109 -0.44 -9.22 -6.28
CA MET A 109 -0.90 -8.45 -5.13
C MET A 109 -2.40 -8.12 -5.19
N VAL A 110 -2.93 -7.88 -6.39
CA VAL A 110 -4.38 -7.62 -6.56
C VAL A 110 -5.19 -8.83 -6.10
N GLY A 111 -4.82 -10.04 -6.56
CA GLY A 111 -5.47 -11.27 -6.12
C GLY A 111 -5.33 -11.50 -4.62
N ALA A 112 -4.13 -11.30 -4.06
CA ALA A 112 -3.90 -11.43 -2.62
C ALA A 112 -4.77 -10.45 -1.81
N ALA A 113 -4.87 -9.19 -2.25
CA ALA A 113 -5.68 -8.17 -1.59
C ALA A 113 -7.17 -8.54 -1.55
N LEU A 114 -7.67 -9.17 -2.62
CA LEU A 114 -9.09 -9.59 -2.72
C LEU A 114 -9.36 -10.89 -1.96
N ASP A 115 -8.45 -11.86 -2.01
CA ASP A 115 -8.62 -13.20 -1.45
C ASP A 115 -8.37 -13.26 0.07
N LEU A 116 -7.35 -12.56 0.59
CA LEU A 116 -6.99 -12.62 2.00
C LEU A 116 -8.03 -11.87 2.86
N ALA A 117 -9.03 -12.61 3.35
CA ALA A 117 -10.28 -12.10 3.90
C ALA A 117 -10.10 -11.06 5.02
N ASP A 118 -9.09 -11.21 5.88
CA ASP A 118 -8.89 -10.38 7.07
C ASP A 118 -8.08 -9.10 6.80
N ALA A 119 -7.40 -9.02 5.66
CA ALA A 119 -6.64 -7.81 5.30
C ALA A 119 -7.58 -6.66 4.92
N PHE A 120 -7.25 -5.45 5.36
CA PHE A 120 -7.91 -4.23 4.91
C PHE A 120 -7.39 -3.81 3.53
N VAL A 121 -8.20 -3.05 2.81
CA VAL A 121 -7.85 -2.61 1.45
C VAL A 121 -8.20 -1.14 1.29
N GLY A 122 -7.21 -0.30 1.05
CA GLY A 122 -7.43 1.07 0.59
C GLY A 122 -7.91 1.08 -0.86
N ILE A 123 -8.90 1.90 -1.19
CA ILE A 123 -9.39 2.03 -2.55
C ILE A 123 -9.74 3.48 -2.87
N ILE A 124 -9.32 3.94 -4.07
CA ILE A 124 -9.60 5.27 -4.59
C ILE A 124 -10.81 5.15 -5.53
N ALA A 125 -11.95 5.68 -5.13
CA ALA A 125 -13.21 5.55 -5.87
C ALA A 125 -13.63 6.88 -6.54
N ASP A 126 -12.69 7.55 -7.19
CA ASP A 126 -12.89 8.86 -7.83
C ASP A 126 -13.30 8.80 -9.31
N GLY A 127 -13.39 7.60 -9.87
CA GLY A 127 -13.72 7.36 -11.28
C GLY A 127 -12.54 7.58 -12.26
N HIS A 128 -11.33 7.83 -11.74
CA HIS A 128 -10.12 8.04 -12.53
C HIS A 128 -9.04 7.01 -12.25
N HIS A 129 -8.76 6.71 -10.97
CA HIS A 129 -7.73 5.76 -10.56
C HIS A 129 -8.14 4.30 -10.73
N VAL A 130 -9.42 4.00 -10.58
CA VAL A 130 -9.96 2.64 -10.70
C VAL A 130 -11.21 2.65 -11.57
N HIS A 131 -11.23 1.78 -12.57
CA HIS A 131 -12.40 1.63 -13.43
C HIS A 131 -13.59 1.08 -12.62
N GLU A 132 -14.80 1.56 -12.91
CA GLU A 132 -16.00 1.17 -12.14
C GLU A 132 -16.30 -0.33 -12.16
N ALA A 133 -15.89 -1.05 -13.22
CA ALA A 133 -16.02 -2.50 -13.28
C ALA A 133 -15.14 -3.18 -12.24
N ASP A 134 -13.90 -2.71 -12.07
CA ASP A 134 -12.97 -3.25 -11.08
C ASP A 134 -13.43 -2.93 -9.65
N LEU A 135 -14.03 -1.75 -9.43
CA LEU A 135 -14.69 -1.43 -8.17
C LEU A 135 -15.83 -2.41 -7.85
N ARG A 136 -16.68 -2.73 -8.85
CA ARG A 136 -17.77 -3.73 -8.66
C ARG A 136 -17.20 -5.13 -8.35
N ILE A 137 -16.14 -5.54 -9.05
CA ILE A 137 -15.48 -6.83 -8.82
C ILE A 137 -14.90 -6.88 -7.41
N ALA A 138 -14.17 -5.84 -6.99
CA ALA A 138 -13.59 -5.77 -5.67
C ALA A 138 -14.66 -5.86 -4.57
N LEU A 139 -15.75 -5.10 -4.69
CA LEU A 139 -16.86 -5.10 -3.73
C LEU A 139 -17.64 -6.42 -3.69
N ALA A 140 -17.61 -7.20 -4.77
CA ALA A 140 -18.21 -8.54 -4.81
C ALA A 140 -17.27 -9.60 -4.21
N ALA A 141 -15.96 -9.44 -4.38
CA ALA A 141 -14.97 -10.42 -3.94
C ALA A 141 -14.63 -10.32 -2.45
N LYS A 142 -14.75 -9.12 -1.86
CA LYS A 142 -14.29 -8.86 -0.49
C LYS A 142 -15.37 -8.21 0.37
N ARG A 143 -15.38 -8.54 1.66
CA ARG A 143 -16.31 -7.96 2.65
C ARG A 143 -16.19 -6.43 2.69
N ARG A 144 -17.33 -5.74 2.71
CA ARG A 144 -17.38 -4.27 2.69
C ARG A 144 -16.71 -3.59 3.88
N ASP A 145 -16.73 -4.24 5.05
CA ASP A 145 -16.07 -3.76 6.27
C ASP A 145 -14.55 -3.86 6.25
N ARG A 146 -13.98 -4.36 5.15
CA ARG A 146 -12.52 -4.42 4.91
C ARG A 146 -12.03 -3.36 3.92
N PHE A 147 -12.91 -2.52 3.41
CA PHE A 147 -12.51 -1.42 2.55
C PHE A 147 -12.33 -0.12 3.32
N MET A 148 -11.30 0.62 2.99
CA MET A 148 -11.02 1.98 3.42
C MET A 148 -11.07 2.88 2.19
N LEU A 149 -11.99 3.85 2.17
CA LEU A 149 -12.01 4.87 1.12
C LEU A 149 -10.87 5.86 1.38
N ILE A 150 -10.02 6.03 0.39
CA ILE A 150 -8.90 6.97 0.44
C ILE A 150 -8.92 7.88 -0.79
N THR A 151 -8.36 9.06 -0.67
CA THR A 151 -8.25 10.02 -1.79
C THR A 151 -6.91 9.93 -2.49
N ASP A 152 -5.85 9.59 -1.77
CA ASP A 152 -4.46 9.63 -2.24
C ASP A 152 -4.10 11.00 -2.85
N ALA A 153 -4.70 12.06 -2.30
CA ALA A 153 -4.62 13.41 -2.85
C ALA A 153 -3.24 14.02 -2.60
N MET A 154 -2.57 14.42 -3.67
CA MET A 154 -1.32 15.18 -3.59
C MET A 154 -1.59 16.68 -3.44
N PRO A 155 -0.64 17.47 -2.88
CA PRO A 155 -0.81 18.92 -2.70
C PRO A 155 -1.33 19.69 -3.91
N PRO A 156 -0.96 19.39 -5.17
CA PRO A 156 -1.53 20.03 -6.35
C PRO A 156 -3.02 19.81 -6.55
N ALA A 157 -3.61 18.77 -5.98
CA ALA A 157 -5.04 18.50 -6.10
C ALA A 157 -5.89 19.45 -5.24
N ALA A 158 -5.29 20.08 -4.24
CA ALA A 158 -5.95 21.02 -3.31
C ALA A 158 -5.80 22.50 -3.73
N GLY A 159 -5.09 22.82 -4.81
CA GLY A 159 -4.77 24.18 -5.22
C GLY A 159 -4.83 24.42 -6.73
N SER A 160 -4.89 25.70 -7.13
CA SER A 160 -4.88 26.17 -8.53
C SER A 160 -3.49 26.12 -9.21
N GLY A 161 -2.59 25.25 -8.75
CA GLY A 161 -1.26 25.05 -9.33
C GLY A 161 -1.26 24.20 -10.62
N PRO A 162 -0.15 24.19 -11.38
CA PRO A 162 -0.06 23.39 -12.60
C PRO A 162 -0.28 21.90 -12.29
N ARG A 163 -1.20 21.26 -13.00
CA ARG A 163 -1.48 19.83 -12.85
C ARG A 163 -0.27 19.02 -13.31
N CYS A 164 0.29 18.22 -12.43
CA CYS A 164 1.21 17.17 -12.85
C CYS A 164 0.42 16.12 -13.63
N HIS A 165 0.51 16.16 -14.95
CA HIS A 165 0.03 15.06 -15.77
C HIS A 165 0.97 13.88 -15.55
N GLY A 166 0.58 12.94 -14.71
CA GLY A 166 1.17 11.62 -14.67
C GLY A 166 0.94 10.98 -16.04
N SER A 167 2.02 10.79 -16.79
CA SER A 167 1.98 10.03 -18.03
C SER A 167 1.75 8.56 -17.68
N SER A 168 0.49 8.15 -17.67
CA SER A 168 0.12 6.74 -17.76
C SER A 168 0.44 6.24 -19.15
N ARG A 169 1.46 5.41 -19.30
CA ARG A 169 1.59 4.36 -20.33
C ARG A 169 2.14 3.12 -19.69
#